data_6913bd9cd63737d3002b028d7ea97689
#
_entry.id   6913bd9cd63737d3002b028d7ea97689
#
_cell.length_a   1.000
_cell.length_b   1.000
_cell.length_c   1.000
_cell.angle_alpha   90.00
_cell.angle_beta   90.00
_cell.angle_gamma   90.00
#
_symmetry.space_group_name_H-M   'P 1'
#
loop_
_entity.id
_entity.type
_entity.pdbx_description
1 polymer ?
#
loop_
_entity_poly.entity_id
_entity_poly.type
_entity_poly.pdbx_seq_one_letter_code
_entity_poly.pdbx_strand_id
1 'polypeptide(L)'
;MPLLTSPQPHWPSRIMISDADRLPDWRAALARLPRGSGLVLRDYHHKNRAALAQEMAAQCAARGHVFFVGGDAALARRLGARLHAPAYMTHKPAPIAASAAAHNAAEIIRAARHNYQAVLLSPVFATKSHAQARPLGAVRLHRLAGLAKQYGLVCYALGGMNERHWQRLGAAHDLLHGFAAIDAFAH
;
A
#
# COMPACT_ATOMS: atom_id res chain seq x y z
N MET A 1 0.82 1.40 36.48
CA MET A 1 0.13 2.32 35.56
C MET A 1 0.02 1.61 34.19
N PRO A 2 -1.17 1.40 33.63
CA PRO A 2 -1.26 0.87 32.27
C PRO A 2 -0.72 1.92 31.32
N LEU A 3 0.26 1.52 30.50
CA LEU A 3 0.75 2.32 29.38
C LEU A 3 -0.44 2.63 28.48
N LEU A 4 -0.74 3.91 28.29
CA LEU A 4 -1.70 4.39 27.30
C LEU A 4 -1.19 3.90 25.94
N THR A 5 -1.74 2.80 25.46
CA THR A 5 -1.49 2.34 24.10
C THR A 5 -2.06 3.40 23.17
N SER A 6 -1.19 4.14 22.51
CA SER A 6 -1.60 5.02 21.42
C SER A 6 -2.51 4.24 20.48
N PRO A 7 -3.66 4.79 20.06
CA PRO A 7 -4.56 4.08 19.18
C PRO A 7 -3.77 3.63 17.95
N GLN A 8 -3.82 2.32 17.67
CA GLN A 8 -3.16 1.75 16.50
C GLN A 8 -3.66 2.48 15.25
N PRO A 9 -2.79 2.91 14.36
CA PRO A 9 -3.20 3.64 13.18
C PRO A 9 -4.16 2.78 12.36
N HIS A 10 -5.33 3.34 12.02
CA HIS A 10 -6.29 2.67 11.15
C HIS A 10 -5.65 2.34 9.79
N TRP A 11 -5.64 1.07 9.41
CA TRP A 11 -5.13 0.62 8.12
C TRP A 11 -6.32 0.35 7.16
N PRO A 12 -6.36 0.98 5.97
CA PRO A 12 -7.46 0.82 5.02
C PRO A 12 -7.48 -0.58 4.41
N SER A 13 -8.65 -1.19 4.22
CA SER A 13 -8.75 -2.51 3.56
C SER A 13 -8.63 -2.45 2.04
N ARG A 14 -8.82 -1.27 1.43
CA ARG A 14 -8.66 -1.02 0.00
C ARG A 14 -7.71 0.14 -0.19
N ILE A 15 -6.71 -0.04 -1.04
CA ILE A 15 -5.70 0.98 -1.34
C ILE A 15 -5.64 1.19 -2.85
N MET A 16 -5.99 2.38 -3.30
CA MET A 16 -5.77 2.82 -4.67
C MET A 16 -4.33 3.29 -4.83
N ILE A 17 -3.67 2.89 -5.91
CA ILE A 17 -2.33 3.39 -6.25
C ILE A 17 -2.45 4.27 -7.48
N SER A 18 -1.95 5.49 -7.41
CA SER A 18 -1.95 6.42 -8.53
C SER A 18 -1.00 5.97 -9.64
N ASP A 19 -1.42 6.25 -10.86
CA ASP A 19 -0.64 5.99 -12.08
C ASP A 19 -1.23 6.90 -13.16
N ALA A 20 -0.47 7.91 -13.60
CA ALA A 20 -0.96 8.95 -14.50
C ALA A 20 -1.44 8.38 -15.85
N ASP A 21 -0.83 7.30 -16.33
CA ASP A 21 -1.16 6.68 -17.62
C ASP A 21 -2.37 5.75 -17.54
N ARG A 22 -2.49 5.00 -16.43
CA ARG A 22 -3.50 3.95 -16.26
C ARG A 22 -4.74 4.43 -15.50
N LEU A 23 -4.62 5.48 -14.72
CA LEU A 23 -5.68 6.05 -13.89
C LEU A 23 -5.65 7.59 -13.99
N PRO A 24 -5.80 8.15 -15.22
CA PRO A 24 -5.71 9.60 -15.43
C PRO A 24 -6.79 10.37 -14.64
N ASP A 25 -8.00 9.82 -14.53
CA ASP A 25 -9.06 10.40 -13.69
C ASP A 25 -9.07 9.77 -12.28
N TRP A 26 -7.97 9.96 -11.57
CA TRP A 26 -7.84 9.48 -10.18
C TRP A 26 -8.89 10.09 -9.24
N ARG A 27 -9.42 11.29 -9.56
CA ARG A 27 -10.42 11.98 -8.73
C ARG A 27 -11.75 11.24 -8.76
N ALA A 28 -12.23 10.87 -9.95
CA ALA A 28 -13.44 10.07 -10.09
C ALA A 28 -13.29 8.69 -9.46
N ALA A 29 -12.13 8.05 -9.63
CA ALA A 29 -11.82 6.78 -8.97
C ALA A 29 -11.82 6.89 -7.44
N LEU A 30 -11.18 7.92 -6.88
CA LEU A 30 -11.16 8.18 -5.44
C LEU A 30 -12.56 8.41 -4.87
N ALA A 31 -13.43 9.12 -5.62
CA ALA A 31 -14.79 9.39 -5.19
C ALA A 31 -15.67 8.12 -5.06
N ARG A 32 -15.34 7.06 -5.80
CA ARG A 32 -16.05 5.77 -5.76
C ARG A 32 -15.55 4.81 -4.68
N LEU A 33 -14.37 5.08 -4.10
CA LEU A 33 -13.83 4.22 -3.05
C LEU A 33 -14.69 4.24 -1.79
N PRO A 34 -14.83 3.09 -1.11
CA PRO A 34 -15.44 3.05 0.22
C PRO A 34 -14.73 3.99 1.18
N ARG A 35 -15.49 4.67 2.05
CA ARG A 35 -14.91 5.54 3.08
C ARG A 35 -13.88 4.77 3.92
N GLY A 36 -12.79 5.44 4.30
CA GLY A 36 -11.70 4.79 5.04
C GLY A 36 -10.72 4.03 4.15
N SER A 37 -10.86 4.08 2.81
CA SER A 37 -9.87 3.53 1.88
C SER A 37 -8.54 4.31 1.92
N GLY A 38 -7.53 3.82 1.22
CA GLY A 38 -6.24 4.47 1.08
C GLY A 38 -5.94 4.92 -0.36
N LEU A 39 -5.13 5.96 -0.49
CA LEU A 39 -4.52 6.38 -1.76
C LEU A 39 -3.01 6.48 -1.60
N VAL A 40 -2.25 5.81 -2.46
CA VAL A 40 -0.79 5.95 -2.58
C VAL A 40 -0.44 6.79 -3.79
N LEU A 41 0.24 7.91 -3.60
CA LEU A 41 0.86 8.66 -4.69
C LEU A 41 2.14 7.94 -5.14
N ARG A 42 2.08 7.27 -6.29
CA ARG A 42 3.22 6.55 -6.88
C ARG A 42 3.89 7.27 -8.05
N ASP A 43 3.28 8.31 -8.59
CA ASP A 43 3.79 9.07 -9.75
C ASP A 43 5.11 9.77 -9.41
N TYR A 44 6.22 9.00 -9.40
CA TYR A 44 7.54 9.45 -8.93
C TYR A 44 8.12 10.58 -9.80
N HIS A 45 7.81 10.60 -11.08
CA HIS A 45 8.38 11.52 -12.07
C HIS A 45 7.41 12.65 -12.48
N HIS A 46 6.29 12.81 -11.76
CA HIS A 46 5.35 13.88 -12.06
C HIS A 46 6.00 15.25 -11.86
N LYS A 47 5.94 16.11 -12.89
CA LYS A 47 6.63 17.43 -12.91
C LYS A 47 6.27 18.31 -11.69
N ASN A 48 4.99 18.33 -11.31
CA ASN A 48 4.48 19.10 -10.18
C ASN A 48 4.06 18.17 -9.02
N ARG A 49 4.91 17.18 -8.67
CA ARG A 49 4.57 16.13 -7.71
C ARG A 49 4.14 16.67 -6.34
N ALA A 50 4.75 17.75 -5.87
CA ALA A 50 4.40 18.36 -4.60
C ALA A 50 2.97 18.95 -4.60
N ALA A 51 2.59 19.66 -5.68
CA ALA A 51 1.23 20.20 -5.83
C ALA A 51 0.19 19.08 -5.98
N LEU A 52 0.50 18.04 -6.78
CA LEU A 52 -0.35 16.85 -6.90
C LEU A 52 -0.55 16.16 -5.54
N ALA A 53 0.51 16.01 -4.75
CA ALA A 53 0.44 15.43 -3.42
C ALA A 53 -0.44 16.25 -2.46
N GLN A 54 -0.34 17.58 -2.50
CA GLN A 54 -1.20 18.47 -1.70
C GLN A 54 -2.67 18.31 -2.08
N GLU A 55 -2.97 18.27 -3.36
CA GLU A 55 -4.34 18.06 -3.85
C GLU A 55 -4.88 16.70 -3.42
N MET A 56 -4.11 15.62 -3.62
CA MET A 56 -4.50 14.27 -3.22
C MET A 56 -4.72 14.17 -1.70
N ALA A 57 -3.86 14.80 -0.91
CA ALA A 57 -4.01 14.84 0.55
C ALA A 57 -5.31 15.54 0.97
N ALA A 58 -5.63 16.69 0.36
CA ALA A 58 -6.86 17.42 0.62
C ALA A 58 -8.11 16.61 0.24
N GLN A 59 -8.09 15.95 -0.93
CA GLN A 59 -9.19 15.10 -1.39
C GLN A 59 -9.38 13.86 -0.50
N CYS A 60 -8.29 13.26 -0.03
CA CYS A 60 -8.34 12.14 0.92
C CYS A 60 -8.95 12.58 2.25
N ALA A 61 -8.48 13.71 2.82
CA ALA A 61 -8.99 14.24 4.07
C ALA A 61 -10.50 14.54 4.00
N ALA A 62 -10.96 15.21 2.94
CA ALA A 62 -12.37 15.54 2.74
C ALA A 62 -13.28 14.30 2.67
N ARG A 63 -12.76 13.14 2.26
CA ARG A 63 -13.52 11.88 2.11
C ARG A 63 -13.25 10.88 3.23
N GLY A 64 -12.39 11.21 4.19
CA GLY A 64 -11.99 10.30 5.27
C GLY A 64 -11.15 9.12 4.78
N HIS A 65 -10.31 9.33 3.76
CA HIS A 65 -9.34 8.37 3.25
C HIS A 65 -7.96 8.58 3.86
N VAL A 66 -7.15 7.52 3.89
CA VAL A 66 -5.75 7.57 4.34
C VAL A 66 -4.85 7.88 3.13
N PHE A 67 -4.01 8.91 3.25
CA PHE A 67 -3.07 9.26 2.19
C PHE A 67 -1.67 8.75 2.49
N PHE A 68 -1.03 8.20 1.45
CA PHE A 68 0.35 7.73 1.48
C PHE A 68 1.16 8.41 0.37
N VAL A 69 2.36 8.85 0.70
CA VAL A 69 3.31 9.34 -0.29
C VAL A 69 4.32 8.24 -0.60
N GLY A 70 4.41 7.85 -1.85
CA GLY A 70 5.38 6.86 -2.33
C GLY A 70 6.79 7.43 -2.38
N GLY A 71 7.76 6.80 -1.74
CA GLY A 71 9.19 7.05 -1.91
C GLY A 71 9.75 8.38 -1.41
N ASP A 72 8.94 9.23 -0.74
CA ASP A 72 9.37 10.54 -0.25
C ASP A 72 8.88 10.81 1.17
N ALA A 73 9.75 10.51 2.14
CA ALA A 73 9.44 10.66 3.55
C ALA A 73 9.34 12.14 3.98
N ALA A 74 10.08 13.05 3.33
CA ALA A 74 10.03 14.48 3.65
C ALA A 74 8.69 15.08 3.21
N LEU A 75 8.24 14.76 2.01
CA LEU A 75 6.93 15.18 1.49
C LEU A 75 5.79 14.56 2.33
N ALA A 76 5.88 13.27 2.67
CA ALA A 76 4.89 12.61 3.53
C ALA A 76 4.75 13.32 4.88
N ARG A 77 5.87 13.60 5.55
CA ARG A 77 5.87 14.30 6.85
C ARG A 77 5.26 15.70 6.73
N ARG A 78 5.64 16.47 5.70
CA ARG A 78 5.12 17.83 5.47
C ARG A 78 3.60 17.86 5.28
N LEU A 79 3.03 16.81 4.71
CA LEU A 79 1.58 16.70 4.45
C LEU A 79 0.81 15.97 5.55
N GLY A 80 1.47 15.53 6.65
CA GLY A 80 0.83 14.66 7.64
C GLY A 80 0.37 13.31 7.08
N ALA A 81 0.93 12.90 5.96
CA ALA A 81 0.62 11.65 5.28
C ALA A 81 1.49 10.49 5.77
N ARG A 82 1.11 9.26 5.44
CA ARG A 82 1.96 8.08 5.65
C ARG A 82 2.97 7.91 4.51
N LEU A 83 4.04 7.17 4.79
CA LEU A 83 5.02 6.79 3.78
C LEU A 83 4.64 5.42 3.18
N HIS A 84 4.74 5.27 1.86
CA HIS A 84 4.87 3.98 1.20
C HIS A 84 6.26 3.85 0.60
N ALA A 85 7.11 3.00 1.19
CA ALA A 85 8.49 2.83 0.75
C ALA A 85 8.60 1.74 -0.32
N PRO A 86 9.23 2.00 -1.47
CA PRO A 86 9.72 0.95 -2.35
C PRO A 86 10.69 0.03 -1.61
N ALA A 87 10.81 -1.24 -2.02
CA ALA A 87 11.63 -2.24 -1.33
C ALA A 87 13.09 -1.81 -1.11
N TYR A 88 13.68 -1.07 -2.06
CA TYR A 88 15.06 -0.57 -1.95
C TYR A 88 15.25 0.51 -0.86
N MET A 89 14.18 1.16 -0.41
CA MET A 89 14.26 2.19 0.64
C MET A 89 14.20 1.61 2.06
N THR A 90 13.89 0.34 2.23
CA THR A 90 13.67 -0.28 3.55
C THR A 90 14.96 -0.61 4.32
N HIS A 91 16.09 0.04 3.98
CA HIS A 91 17.37 -0.13 4.68
C HIS A 91 17.55 0.80 5.90
N LYS A 92 16.61 1.73 6.11
CA LYS A 92 16.60 2.68 7.22
C LYS A 92 15.29 2.59 7.97
N PRO A 93 15.28 2.88 9.29
CA PRO A 93 14.06 2.93 10.08
C PRO A 93 13.02 3.85 9.46
N ALA A 94 11.76 3.43 9.53
CA ALA A 94 10.64 4.24 9.06
C ALA A 94 10.54 5.51 9.92
N PRO A 95 10.63 6.71 9.33
CA PRO A 95 10.65 7.96 10.09
C PRO A 95 9.26 8.42 10.56
N ILE A 96 8.21 7.80 10.06
CA ILE A 96 6.79 8.05 10.31
C ILE A 96 6.03 6.74 10.10
N ALA A 97 4.70 6.75 10.33
CA ALA A 97 3.85 5.61 9.98
C ALA A 97 4.02 5.23 8.50
N ALA A 98 4.42 3.99 8.24
CA ALA A 98 4.84 3.56 6.91
C ALA A 98 4.45 2.14 6.55
N SER A 99 4.18 1.96 5.26
CA SER A 99 4.14 0.66 4.58
C SER A 99 5.35 0.49 3.65
N ALA A 100 5.68 -0.75 3.32
CA ALA A 100 6.75 -1.08 2.38
C ALA A 100 6.28 -2.03 1.28
N ALA A 101 6.82 -1.91 0.07
CA ALA A 101 6.71 -2.95 -0.93
C ALA A 101 7.59 -4.14 -0.53
N ALA A 102 7.10 -5.37 -0.72
CA ALA A 102 7.87 -6.59 -0.49
C ALA A 102 7.53 -7.69 -1.51
N HIS A 103 8.56 -8.41 -1.97
CA HIS A 103 8.48 -9.45 -2.99
C HIS A 103 8.93 -10.82 -2.49
N ASN A 104 9.57 -10.86 -1.33
CA ASN A 104 10.18 -12.06 -0.73
C ASN A 104 10.30 -11.93 0.79
N ALA A 105 10.68 -13.04 1.44
CA ALA A 105 10.82 -13.12 2.89
C ALA A 105 11.87 -12.14 3.46
N ALA A 106 13.01 -11.96 2.77
CA ALA A 106 14.06 -11.07 3.24
C ALA A 106 13.60 -9.61 3.32
N GLU A 107 12.78 -9.16 2.37
CA GLU A 107 12.21 -7.81 2.35
C GLU A 107 11.16 -7.61 3.45
N ILE A 108 10.35 -8.63 3.75
CA ILE A 108 9.40 -8.61 4.88
C ILE A 108 10.16 -8.45 6.21
N ILE A 109 11.17 -9.30 6.45
CA ILE A 109 11.98 -9.27 7.67
C ILE A 109 12.69 -7.92 7.81
N ARG A 110 13.22 -7.39 6.72
CA ARG A 110 13.88 -6.08 6.70
C ARG A 110 12.90 -4.96 7.05
N ALA A 111 11.70 -4.95 6.45
CA ALA A 111 10.66 -3.98 6.76
C ALA A 111 10.31 -4.02 8.25
N ALA A 112 10.10 -5.21 8.83
CA ALA A 112 9.83 -5.37 10.26
C ALA A 112 10.95 -4.82 11.14
N ARG A 113 12.22 -5.17 10.85
CA ARG A 113 13.40 -4.70 11.59
C ARG A 113 13.58 -3.18 11.55
N HIS A 114 13.05 -2.53 10.55
CA HIS A 114 13.12 -1.08 10.37
C HIS A 114 11.81 -0.36 10.71
N ASN A 115 10.97 -0.96 11.55
CA ASN A 115 9.74 -0.38 12.11
C ASN A 115 8.70 0.04 11.07
N TYR A 116 8.65 -0.60 9.91
CA TYR A 116 7.49 -0.51 9.03
C TYR A 116 6.32 -1.26 9.65
N GLN A 117 5.11 -0.74 9.52
CA GLN A 117 3.92 -1.32 10.14
C GLN A 117 3.12 -2.18 9.18
N ALA A 118 3.32 -1.99 7.86
CA ALA A 118 2.61 -2.76 6.85
C ALA A 118 3.50 -3.13 5.67
N VAL A 119 3.13 -4.21 4.96
CA VAL A 119 3.77 -4.60 3.70
C VAL A 119 2.73 -4.86 2.60
N LEU A 120 3.07 -4.45 1.37
CA LEU A 120 2.34 -4.76 0.16
C LEU A 120 3.10 -5.85 -0.60
N LEU A 121 2.57 -7.08 -0.60
CA LEU A 121 3.17 -8.23 -1.27
C LEU A 121 2.83 -8.24 -2.76
N SER A 122 3.82 -8.22 -3.63
CA SER A 122 3.63 -8.11 -5.08
C SER A 122 4.69 -8.84 -5.90
N PRO A 123 4.37 -9.14 -7.19
CA PRO A 123 3.03 -9.18 -7.77
C PRO A 123 2.30 -10.49 -7.42
N VAL A 124 1.03 -10.40 -6.98
CA VAL A 124 0.24 -11.62 -6.67
C VAL A 124 -0.19 -12.32 -7.95
N PHE A 125 -0.71 -11.57 -8.92
CA PHE A 125 -1.08 -12.04 -10.26
C PHE A 125 -0.26 -11.30 -11.31
N ALA A 126 -0.31 -11.78 -12.55
CA ALA A 126 0.30 -11.09 -13.68
C ALA A 126 -0.22 -9.64 -13.78
N THR A 127 0.67 -8.69 -14.03
CA THR A 127 0.35 -7.26 -14.03
C THR A 127 1.13 -6.53 -15.10
N LYS A 128 0.51 -5.53 -15.72
CA LYS A 128 1.14 -4.68 -16.73
C LYS A 128 2.35 -3.89 -16.18
N SER A 129 2.32 -3.51 -14.91
CA SER A 129 3.39 -2.73 -14.28
C SER A 129 4.71 -3.48 -14.13
N HIS A 130 4.67 -4.82 -14.10
CA HIS A 130 5.83 -5.70 -13.93
C HIS A 130 5.64 -6.95 -14.79
N ALA A 131 5.48 -6.77 -16.10
CA ALA A 131 5.17 -7.84 -17.05
C ALA A 131 6.20 -8.99 -17.04
N GLN A 132 7.46 -8.70 -16.71
CA GLN A 132 8.56 -9.67 -16.60
C GLN A 132 8.61 -10.39 -15.24
N ALA A 133 7.90 -9.90 -14.21
CA ALA A 133 7.97 -10.48 -12.88
C ALA A 133 7.09 -11.73 -12.78
N ARG A 134 7.65 -12.83 -12.27
CA ARG A 134 6.88 -14.05 -12.01
C ARG A 134 5.88 -13.80 -10.87
N PRO A 135 4.57 -14.02 -11.08
CA PRO A 135 3.57 -13.86 -10.03
C PRO A 135 3.82 -14.78 -8.83
N LEU A 136 3.46 -14.31 -7.65
CA LEU A 136 3.57 -15.10 -6.42
C LEU A 136 2.62 -16.30 -6.44
N GLY A 137 1.41 -16.13 -6.93
CA GLY A 137 0.34 -17.11 -6.82
C GLY A 137 -0.13 -17.31 -5.35
N ALA A 138 -1.22 -18.05 -5.16
CA ALA A 138 -1.88 -18.17 -3.86
C ALA A 138 -0.99 -18.84 -2.79
N VAL A 139 -0.27 -19.91 -3.14
CA VAL A 139 0.56 -20.67 -2.17
C VAL A 139 1.72 -19.82 -1.63
N ARG A 140 2.45 -19.14 -2.51
CA ARG A 140 3.58 -18.30 -2.08
C ARG A 140 3.09 -17.06 -1.35
N LEU A 141 1.98 -16.47 -1.78
CA LEU A 141 1.32 -15.37 -1.09
C LEU A 141 0.95 -15.78 0.33
N HIS A 142 0.30 -16.93 0.52
CA HIS A 142 -0.07 -17.44 1.85
C HIS A 142 1.14 -17.56 2.79
N ARG A 143 2.25 -18.16 2.31
CA ARG A 143 3.49 -18.29 3.09
C ARG A 143 4.08 -16.95 3.48
N LEU A 144 4.15 -15.99 2.55
CA LEU A 144 4.70 -14.66 2.82
C LEU A 144 3.79 -13.83 3.73
N ALA A 145 2.46 -13.93 3.58
CA ALA A 145 1.51 -13.28 4.47
C ALA A 145 1.57 -13.86 5.89
N GLY A 146 1.73 -15.17 6.04
CA GLY A 146 1.97 -15.82 7.33
C GLY A 146 3.24 -15.32 8.01
N LEU A 147 4.32 -15.17 7.24
CA LEU A 147 5.57 -14.58 7.74
C LEU A 147 5.37 -13.12 8.19
N ALA A 148 4.71 -12.30 7.38
CA ALA A 148 4.42 -10.91 7.73
C ALA A 148 3.62 -10.81 9.03
N LYS A 149 2.61 -11.67 9.21
CA LYS A 149 1.81 -11.76 10.44
C LYS A 149 2.65 -12.13 11.67
N GLN A 150 3.60 -13.09 11.53
CA GLN A 150 4.53 -13.46 12.62
C GLN A 150 5.40 -12.28 13.08
N TYR A 151 5.72 -11.36 12.17
CA TYR A 151 6.46 -10.13 12.49
C TYR A 151 5.53 -8.94 12.88
N GLY A 152 4.23 -9.17 13.09
CA GLY A 152 3.27 -8.14 13.49
C GLY A 152 2.96 -7.11 12.40
N LEU A 153 3.25 -7.42 11.13
CA LEU A 153 3.00 -6.51 10.02
C LEU A 153 1.58 -6.67 9.46
N VAL A 154 0.93 -5.55 9.19
CA VAL A 154 -0.29 -5.52 8.38
C VAL A 154 0.07 -5.88 6.94
N CYS A 155 -0.65 -6.83 6.34
CA CYS A 155 -0.28 -7.39 5.05
C CYS A 155 -1.34 -7.14 3.98
N TYR A 156 -0.90 -6.70 2.80
CA TYR A 156 -1.75 -6.45 1.64
C TYR A 156 -1.31 -7.25 0.43
N ALA A 157 -2.27 -7.65 -0.40
CA ALA A 157 -2.03 -8.18 -1.73
C ALA A 157 -1.94 -7.05 -2.75
N LEU A 158 -0.94 -7.06 -3.64
CA LEU A 158 -0.78 -6.09 -4.73
C LEU A 158 -0.37 -6.80 -6.03
N GLY A 159 -0.76 -6.24 -7.16
CA GLY A 159 -0.46 -6.74 -8.51
C GLY A 159 -1.56 -7.64 -9.06
N GLY A 160 -2.25 -7.12 -10.08
CA GLY A 160 -3.38 -7.78 -10.72
C GLY A 160 -4.60 -7.98 -9.81
N MET A 161 -4.68 -7.24 -8.70
CA MET A 161 -5.77 -7.36 -7.73
C MET A 161 -7.01 -6.60 -8.17
N ASN A 162 -8.18 -7.19 -7.85
CA ASN A 162 -9.52 -6.62 -7.92
C ASN A 162 -10.43 -7.40 -6.96
N GLU A 163 -11.70 -6.99 -6.81
CA GLU A 163 -12.64 -7.66 -5.89
C GLU A 163 -12.84 -9.15 -6.23
N ARG A 164 -12.92 -9.52 -7.51
CA ARG A 164 -13.06 -10.92 -7.94
C ARG A 164 -11.83 -11.74 -7.54
N HIS A 165 -10.62 -11.21 -7.72
CA HIS A 165 -9.39 -11.87 -7.32
C HIS A 165 -9.25 -11.93 -5.80
N TRP A 166 -9.67 -10.88 -5.09
CA TRP A 166 -9.69 -10.85 -3.64
C TRP A 166 -10.49 -12.01 -3.05
N GLN A 167 -11.71 -12.23 -3.54
CA GLN A 167 -12.58 -13.33 -3.11
C GLN A 167 -12.01 -14.73 -3.40
N ARG A 168 -11.07 -14.86 -4.33
CA ARG A 168 -10.49 -16.13 -4.77
C ARG A 168 -9.13 -16.47 -4.15
N LEU A 169 -8.66 -15.67 -3.19
CA LEU A 169 -7.35 -15.92 -2.56
C LEU A 169 -7.32 -17.15 -1.63
N GLY A 170 -8.46 -17.78 -1.36
CA GLY A 170 -8.55 -18.96 -0.49
C GLY A 170 -7.97 -18.68 0.89
N ALA A 171 -7.20 -19.62 1.45
CA ALA A 171 -6.61 -19.49 2.79
C ALA A 171 -5.66 -18.29 2.96
N ALA A 172 -5.14 -17.69 1.89
CA ALA A 172 -4.34 -16.47 1.99
C ALA A 172 -5.17 -15.26 2.43
N HIS A 173 -6.48 -15.26 2.14
CA HIS A 173 -7.40 -14.18 2.49
C HIS A 173 -7.38 -13.86 4.00
N ASP A 174 -7.33 -14.89 4.86
CA ASP A 174 -7.40 -14.75 6.32
C ASP A 174 -6.12 -14.13 6.94
N LEU A 175 -5.05 -14.08 6.15
CA LEU A 175 -3.77 -13.50 6.54
C LEU A 175 -3.57 -12.07 6.03
N LEU A 176 -4.48 -11.59 5.18
CA LEU A 176 -4.38 -10.30 4.54
C LEU A 176 -5.38 -9.32 5.14
N HIS A 177 -4.96 -8.09 5.35
CA HIS A 177 -5.83 -7.00 5.80
C HIS A 177 -6.68 -6.44 4.65
N GLY A 178 -6.16 -6.51 3.44
CA GLY A 178 -6.81 -5.98 2.25
C GLY A 178 -5.96 -6.12 1.00
N PHE A 179 -6.30 -5.35 -0.01
CA PHE A 179 -5.50 -5.29 -1.23
C PHE A 179 -5.28 -3.87 -1.75
N ALA A 180 -4.21 -3.72 -2.53
CA ALA A 180 -3.90 -2.52 -3.27
C ALA A 180 -3.99 -2.78 -4.78
N ALA A 181 -4.46 -1.79 -5.54
CA ALA A 181 -4.59 -1.89 -6.99
C ALA A 181 -4.51 -0.52 -7.68
N ILE A 182 -4.24 -0.54 -9.00
CA ILE A 182 -4.35 0.61 -9.89
C ILE A 182 -5.69 0.51 -10.62
N ASP A 183 -5.83 -0.48 -11.50
CA ASP A 183 -6.94 -0.61 -12.46
C ASP A 183 -8.28 -1.03 -11.82
N ALA A 184 -8.26 -1.63 -10.63
CA ALA A 184 -9.47 -2.13 -9.98
C ALA A 184 -10.50 -1.04 -9.65
N PHE A 185 -10.07 0.20 -9.64
CA PHE A 185 -10.88 1.36 -9.25
C PHE A 185 -11.12 2.32 -10.42
N ALA A 186 -10.70 1.95 -11.65
CA ALA A 186 -10.83 2.79 -12.83
C ALA A 186 -12.26 2.88 -13.40
N HIS A 187 -13.14 1.95 -13.02
CA HIS A 187 -14.51 1.82 -13.60
C HIS A 187 -15.59 1.88 -12.54
#